data_22201e50c6d668ab62b82c1e2ca3858f
#
_entry.id   22201e50c6d668ab62b82c1e2ca3858f
#
_cell.length_a   1.000
_cell.length_b   1.000
_cell.length_c   1.000
_cell.angle_alpha   90.00
_cell.angle_beta   90.00
_cell.angle_gamma   90.00
#
_symmetry.space_group_name_H-M   'P 1'
#
loop_
_entity.id
_entity.type
_entity.pdbx_description
1 polymer ?
#
loop_
_entity_poly.entity_id
_entity_poly.type
_entity_poly.pdbx_seq_one_letter_code
_entity_poly.pdbx_strand_id
1 'polypeptide(L)'
;DPRIIATTGWTTDELDAAMDAAEPLGEWDFVSLLIGVNNQYRGRPVDDYLGEFTRLLQRAIALAGDRAGRVLVLSIPDWGVTPFAFAGGRDARAIADDLDAYNAAAREACTAHGVAFVDITAISRDDGDATAMLADDGLHPSAAQYARWTDAALPVAIGLLGDEKGSE
;
A
#
# COMPACT_ATOMS: atom_id res chain seq x y z
N ASP A 1 -14.56 -6.16 -13.78
CA ASP A 1 -14.25 -6.85 -12.49
C ASP A 1 -12.79 -6.63 -12.13
N PRO A 2 -12.46 -6.33 -10.87
CA PRO A 2 -11.08 -6.12 -10.47
C PRO A 2 -10.28 -7.42 -10.54
N ARG A 3 -9.01 -7.32 -10.98
CA ARG A 3 -8.03 -8.40 -10.85
C ARG A 3 -7.18 -8.14 -9.61
N ILE A 4 -7.10 -9.12 -8.73
CA ILE A 4 -6.32 -9.03 -7.48
C ILE A 4 -5.11 -9.95 -7.59
N ILE A 5 -3.91 -9.40 -7.34
CA ILE A 5 -2.65 -10.15 -7.22
C ILE A 5 -2.11 -9.83 -5.83
N ALA A 6 -2.45 -10.68 -4.88
CA ALA A 6 -2.07 -10.49 -3.48
C ALA A 6 -2.11 -11.81 -2.72
N THR A 7 -1.17 -12.00 -1.82
CA THR A 7 -1.15 -13.11 -0.86
C THR A 7 -0.59 -12.59 0.46
N THR A 8 -1.17 -13.03 1.56
CA THR A 8 -0.71 -12.69 2.90
C THR A 8 0.78 -13.05 3.07
N GLY A 9 1.54 -12.13 3.63
CA GLY A 9 2.96 -12.33 3.92
C GLY A 9 3.91 -11.89 2.82
N TRP A 10 3.45 -11.53 1.64
CA TRP A 10 4.33 -11.13 0.54
C TRP A 10 5.11 -9.85 0.82
N THR A 11 6.36 -9.88 0.39
CA THR A 11 7.26 -8.75 0.23
C THR A 11 7.21 -8.22 -1.20
N THR A 12 7.89 -7.13 -1.48
CA THR A 12 7.95 -6.50 -2.81
C THR A 12 8.45 -7.43 -3.91
N ASP A 13 9.51 -8.22 -3.66
CA ASP A 13 10.06 -9.18 -4.61
C ASP A 13 9.13 -10.38 -4.84
N GLU A 14 8.40 -10.84 -3.80
CA GLU A 14 7.40 -11.91 -3.92
C GLU A 14 6.20 -11.45 -4.74
N LEU A 15 5.75 -10.19 -4.59
CA LEU A 15 4.71 -9.62 -5.46
C LEU A 15 5.19 -9.51 -6.90
N ASP A 16 6.42 -9.01 -7.13
CA ASP A 16 7.00 -8.88 -8.48
C ASP A 16 7.05 -10.23 -9.20
N ALA A 17 7.54 -11.28 -8.53
CA ALA A 17 7.56 -12.64 -9.05
C ALA A 17 6.15 -13.21 -9.33
N ALA A 18 5.18 -12.90 -8.48
CA ALA A 18 3.79 -13.32 -8.69
C ALA A 18 3.14 -12.61 -9.89
N MET A 19 3.46 -11.35 -10.12
CA MET A 19 3.05 -10.63 -11.32
C MET A 19 3.64 -11.26 -12.58
N ASP A 20 4.93 -11.65 -12.57
CA ASP A 20 5.56 -12.36 -13.69
C ASP A 20 4.85 -13.69 -13.98
N ALA A 21 4.54 -14.47 -12.95
CA ALA A 21 3.85 -15.75 -13.09
C ALA A 21 2.41 -15.61 -13.59
N ALA A 22 1.80 -14.44 -13.41
CA ALA A 22 0.42 -14.15 -13.81
C ALA A 22 0.29 -13.50 -15.20
N GLU A 23 1.42 -13.27 -15.90
CA GLU A 23 1.41 -12.69 -17.24
C GLU A 23 0.64 -13.58 -18.27
N PRO A 24 -0.06 -12.98 -19.26
CA PRO A 24 -0.22 -11.54 -19.49
C PRO A 24 -1.22 -10.89 -18.53
N LEU A 25 -0.87 -9.73 -17.97
CA LEU A 25 -1.74 -8.99 -17.04
C LEU A 25 -2.73 -8.07 -17.75
N GLY A 26 -2.46 -7.69 -18.99
CA GLY A 26 -3.28 -6.77 -19.78
C GLY A 26 -3.12 -5.31 -19.35
N GLU A 27 -4.02 -4.46 -19.85
CA GLU A 27 -4.08 -3.04 -19.53
C GLU A 27 -5.36 -2.75 -18.72
N TRP A 28 -5.29 -1.78 -17.79
CA TRP A 28 -6.36 -1.48 -16.85
C TRP A 28 -6.64 0.02 -16.81
N ASP A 29 -7.90 0.37 -16.59
CA ASP A 29 -8.33 1.76 -16.45
C ASP A 29 -7.82 2.40 -15.14
N PHE A 30 -7.54 1.58 -14.14
CA PHE A 30 -7.08 2.02 -12.83
C PHE A 30 -6.28 0.90 -12.15
N VAL A 31 -5.17 1.26 -11.49
CA VAL A 31 -4.33 0.33 -10.72
C VAL A 31 -4.10 0.88 -9.32
N SER A 32 -4.28 0.06 -8.30
CA SER A 32 -3.89 0.40 -6.93
C SER A 32 -2.75 -0.50 -6.46
N LEU A 33 -1.81 0.08 -5.69
CA LEU A 33 -0.67 -0.63 -5.10
C LEU A 33 -0.58 -0.36 -3.60
N LEU A 34 -0.49 -1.43 -2.81
CA LEU A 34 -0.16 -1.40 -1.38
C LEU A 34 0.73 -2.59 -1.08
N ILE A 35 2.00 -2.35 -0.71
CA ILE A 35 3.00 -3.39 -0.42
C ILE A 35 4.10 -2.80 0.47
N GLY A 36 4.78 -3.65 1.25
CA GLY A 36 5.98 -3.26 1.99
C GLY A 36 5.93 -3.57 3.48
N VAL A 37 4.75 -3.83 4.07
CA VAL A 37 4.66 -4.18 5.49
C VAL A 37 5.54 -5.39 5.84
N ASN A 38 5.59 -6.40 4.98
CA ASN A 38 6.38 -7.59 5.22
C ASN A 38 7.88 -7.38 4.97
N ASN A 39 8.27 -6.40 4.15
CA ASN A 39 9.66 -5.99 4.04
C ASN A 39 10.14 -5.43 5.39
N GLN A 40 9.38 -4.51 5.98
CA GLN A 40 9.67 -3.93 7.29
C GLN A 40 9.61 -5.00 8.41
N TYR A 41 8.55 -5.82 8.44
CA TYR A 41 8.40 -6.90 9.44
C TYR A 41 9.58 -7.87 9.45
N ARG A 42 10.16 -8.17 8.28
CA ARG A 42 11.33 -9.03 8.10
C ARG A 42 12.66 -8.26 8.28
N GLY A 43 12.62 -6.96 8.62
CA GLY A 43 13.80 -6.13 8.88
C GLY A 43 14.65 -5.86 7.65
N ARG A 44 14.05 -5.79 6.46
CA ARG A 44 14.77 -5.43 5.24
C ARG A 44 15.13 -3.94 5.28
N PRO A 45 16.29 -3.53 4.72
CA PRO A 45 16.65 -2.12 4.62
C PRO A 45 15.66 -1.32 3.76
N VAL A 46 15.40 -0.06 4.14
CA VAL A 46 14.50 0.83 3.38
C VAL A 46 15.02 1.10 1.96
N ASP A 47 16.32 1.13 1.75
CA ASP A 47 16.92 1.36 0.43
C ASP A 47 16.63 0.17 -0.52
N ASP A 48 16.68 -1.07 -0.03
CA ASP A 48 16.32 -2.26 -0.80
C ASP A 48 14.83 -2.22 -1.16
N TYR A 49 13.97 -1.89 -0.16
CA TYR A 49 12.55 -1.69 -0.40
C TYR A 49 12.28 -0.62 -1.45
N LEU A 50 12.93 0.54 -1.38
CA LEU A 50 12.73 1.64 -2.33
C LEU A 50 13.03 1.21 -3.77
N GLY A 51 14.12 0.47 -3.97
CA GLY A 51 14.48 -0.05 -5.30
C GLY A 51 13.43 -1.02 -5.86
N GLU A 52 12.97 -1.96 -5.04
CA GLU A 52 11.94 -2.94 -5.40
C GLU A 52 10.56 -2.28 -5.58
N PHE A 53 10.17 -1.38 -4.67
CA PHE A 53 8.93 -0.62 -4.75
C PHE A 53 8.86 0.24 -6.02
N THR A 54 9.96 0.92 -6.38
CA THR A 54 10.02 1.74 -7.60
C THR A 54 9.79 0.90 -8.86
N ARG A 55 10.32 -0.33 -8.92
CA ARG A 55 10.03 -1.25 -10.03
C ARG A 55 8.55 -1.63 -10.09
N LEU A 56 7.95 -1.96 -8.95
CA LEU A 56 6.51 -2.26 -8.87
C LEU A 56 5.64 -1.06 -9.26
N LEU A 57 6.03 0.15 -8.86
CA LEU A 57 5.36 1.39 -9.24
C LEU A 57 5.39 1.60 -10.76
N GLN A 58 6.55 1.38 -11.40
CA GLN A 58 6.69 1.45 -12.86
C GLN A 58 5.84 0.39 -13.56
N ARG A 59 5.78 -0.84 -13.02
CA ARG A 59 4.88 -1.89 -13.53
C ARG A 59 3.41 -1.49 -13.40
N ALA A 60 3.01 -0.89 -12.28
CA ALA A 60 1.65 -0.39 -12.09
C ALA A 60 1.30 0.70 -13.11
N ILE A 61 2.23 1.61 -13.42
CA ILE A 61 2.05 2.64 -14.44
C ILE A 61 1.90 1.99 -15.84
N ALA A 62 2.74 1.03 -16.18
CA ALA A 62 2.65 0.31 -17.46
C ALA A 62 1.32 -0.43 -17.59
N LEU A 63 0.84 -1.10 -16.52
CA LEU A 63 -0.47 -1.75 -16.48
C LEU A 63 -1.63 -0.76 -16.62
N ALA A 64 -1.44 0.50 -16.25
CA ALA A 64 -2.41 1.56 -16.47
C ALA A 64 -2.30 2.23 -17.86
N GLY A 65 -1.60 1.61 -18.81
CA GLY A 65 -1.38 2.15 -20.15
C GLY A 65 -0.46 3.37 -20.16
N ASP A 66 0.61 3.32 -19.36
CA ASP A 66 1.60 4.39 -19.14
C ASP A 66 0.99 5.68 -18.57
N ARG A 67 -0.17 5.59 -17.92
CA ARG A 67 -0.89 6.72 -17.31
C ARG A 67 -0.65 6.77 -15.80
N ALA A 68 0.37 7.48 -15.34
CA ALA A 68 0.66 7.63 -13.91
C ALA A 68 -0.55 8.17 -13.10
N GLY A 69 -1.35 9.06 -13.70
CA GLY A 69 -2.59 9.56 -13.11
C GLY A 69 -3.72 8.52 -12.96
N ARG A 70 -3.52 7.28 -13.41
CA ARG A 70 -4.43 6.15 -13.22
C ARG A 70 -3.91 5.14 -12.19
N VAL A 71 -2.87 5.52 -11.46
CA VAL A 71 -2.29 4.70 -10.39
C VAL A 71 -2.47 5.38 -9.05
N LEU A 72 -2.89 4.62 -8.05
CA LEU A 72 -3.02 5.05 -6.67
C LEU A 72 -2.19 4.15 -5.75
N VAL A 73 -1.33 4.75 -4.94
CA VAL A 73 -0.60 4.05 -3.89
C VAL A 73 -1.20 4.38 -2.53
N LEU A 74 -1.36 3.37 -1.69
CA LEU A 74 -1.71 3.52 -0.28
C LEU A 74 -0.45 3.35 0.58
N SER A 75 -0.31 4.16 1.63
CA SER A 75 0.76 3.98 2.60
C SER A 75 0.63 2.65 3.35
N ILE A 76 1.73 2.16 3.90
CA ILE A 76 1.76 0.95 4.74
C ILE A 76 1.09 1.29 6.07
N PRO A 77 0.07 0.52 6.52
CA PRO A 77 -0.54 0.72 7.84
C PRO A 77 0.43 0.35 8.98
N ASP A 78 0.27 0.98 10.13
CA ASP A 78 1.09 0.70 11.31
C ASP A 78 0.54 -0.49 12.10
N TRP A 79 1.25 -1.61 12.04
CA TRP A 79 0.91 -2.80 12.80
C TRP A 79 1.46 -2.77 14.23
N GLY A 80 2.38 -1.82 14.55
CA GLY A 80 2.98 -1.66 15.87
C GLY A 80 1.98 -1.26 16.95
N VAL A 81 0.83 -0.69 16.58
CA VAL A 81 -0.25 -0.33 17.49
C VAL A 81 -1.18 -1.50 17.85
N THR A 82 -0.98 -2.68 17.27
CA THR A 82 -1.89 -3.80 17.41
C THR A 82 -1.58 -4.69 18.63
N PRO A 83 -2.59 -5.42 19.16
CA PRO A 83 -2.37 -6.41 20.21
C PRO A 83 -1.34 -7.48 19.83
N PHE A 84 -1.23 -7.83 18.56
CA PHE A 84 -0.23 -8.77 18.05
C PHE A 84 1.21 -8.27 18.32
N ALA A 85 1.48 -6.98 18.07
CA ALA A 85 2.80 -6.40 18.33
C ALA A 85 3.11 -6.40 19.83
N PHE A 86 2.15 -6.03 20.66
CA PHE A 86 2.31 -6.03 22.11
C PHE A 86 2.54 -7.44 22.67
N ALA A 87 1.76 -8.42 22.21
CA ALA A 87 1.93 -9.81 22.66
C ALA A 87 3.28 -10.41 22.23
N GLY A 88 3.80 -9.97 21.09
CA GLY A 88 5.13 -10.35 20.58
C GLY A 88 6.30 -9.62 21.25
N GLY A 89 6.04 -8.71 22.20
CA GLY A 89 7.08 -7.91 22.86
C GLY A 89 7.83 -6.97 21.91
N ARG A 90 7.20 -6.57 20.81
CA ARG A 90 7.79 -5.69 19.80
C ARG A 90 7.73 -4.24 20.26
N ASP A 91 8.76 -3.48 19.94
CA ASP A 91 8.81 -2.05 20.22
C ASP A 91 7.94 -1.29 19.20
N ALA A 92 6.76 -0.86 19.64
CA ALA A 92 5.81 -0.14 18.80
C ALA A 92 6.39 1.16 18.22
N ARG A 93 7.27 1.85 18.98
CA ARG A 93 7.91 3.07 18.51
C ARG A 93 8.92 2.78 17.41
N ALA A 94 9.76 1.77 17.58
CA ALA A 94 10.70 1.36 16.53
C ALA A 94 9.98 0.94 15.25
N ILE A 95 8.84 0.21 15.37
CA ILE A 95 8.01 -0.16 14.22
C ILE A 95 7.46 1.10 13.53
N ALA A 96 6.94 2.06 14.31
CA ALA A 96 6.39 3.30 13.76
C ALA A 96 7.46 4.12 13.03
N ASP A 97 8.65 4.27 13.62
CA ASP A 97 9.76 5.02 13.02
C ASP A 97 10.24 4.35 11.71
N ASP A 98 10.33 3.02 11.67
CA ASP A 98 10.66 2.26 10.45
C ASP A 98 9.60 2.45 9.37
N LEU A 99 8.30 2.29 9.72
CA LEU A 99 7.20 2.43 8.75
C LEU A 99 7.10 3.86 8.22
N ASP A 100 7.38 4.86 9.04
CA ASP A 100 7.42 6.25 8.59
C ASP A 100 8.55 6.47 7.56
N ALA A 101 9.72 5.83 7.74
CA ALA A 101 10.80 5.87 6.77
C ALA A 101 10.42 5.17 5.45
N TYR A 102 9.79 3.99 5.51
CA TYR A 102 9.29 3.26 4.34
C TYR A 102 8.24 4.07 3.58
N ASN A 103 7.28 4.65 4.29
CA ASN A 103 6.21 5.46 3.70
C ASN A 103 6.74 6.77 3.11
N ALA A 104 7.74 7.39 3.73
CA ALA A 104 8.40 8.57 3.18
C ALA A 104 9.10 8.24 1.85
N ALA A 105 9.86 7.14 1.79
CA ALA A 105 10.51 6.67 0.58
C ALA A 105 9.52 6.36 -0.55
N ALA A 106 8.43 5.65 -0.24
CA ALA A 106 7.37 5.35 -1.21
C ALA A 106 6.67 6.62 -1.71
N ARG A 107 6.38 7.58 -0.83
CA ARG A 107 5.77 8.87 -1.19
C ARG A 107 6.68 9.67 -2.12
N GLU A 108 7.99 9.70 -1.85
CA GLU A 108 8.97 10.38 -2.71
C GLU A 108 9.01 9.75 -4.10
N ALA A 109 9.06 8.41 -4.18
CA ALA A 109 8.99 7.69 -5.44
C ALA A 109 7.70 7.99 -6.22
N CYS A 110 6.55 7.99 -5.55
CA CYS A 110 5.26 8.34 -6.15
C CYS A 110 5.28 9.78 -6.70
N THR A 111 5.79 10.74 -5.93
CA THR A 111 5.90 12.14 -6.35
C THR A 111 6.78 12.28 -7.60
N ALA A 112 7.93 11.59 -7.61
CA ALA A 112 8.86 11.61 -8.75
C ALA A 112 8.25 11.03 -10.04
N HIS A 113 7.28 10.13 -9.93
CA HIS A 113 6.61 9.48 -11.06
C HIS A 113 5.20 10.06 -11.36
N GLY A 114 4.76 11.10 -10.64
CA GLY A 114 3.44 11.70 -10.83
C GLY A 114 2.28 10.80 -10.41
N VAL A 115 2.50 9.90 -9.46
CA VAL A 115 1.50 8.95 -8.94
C VAL A 115 0.88 9.49 -7.65
N ALA A 116 -0.44 9.34 -7.51
CA ALA A 116 -1.15 9.71 -6.30
C ALA A 116 -0.79 8.77 -5.13
N PHE A 117 -0.60 9.36 -3.94
CA PHE A 117 -0.29 8.63 -2.71
C PHE A 117 -1.28 9.03 -1.62
N VAL A 118 -2.01 8.08 -1.06
CA VAL A 118 -2.96 8.28 0.04
C VAL A 118 -2.39 7.70 1.33
N ASP A 119 -2.32 8.55 2.35
CA ASP A 119 -1.85 8.17 3.67
C ASP A 119 -2.97 7.52 4.50
N ILE A 120 -2.85 6.22 4.73
CA ILE A 120 -3.73 5.45 5.62
C ILE A 120 -3.03 5.08 6.94
N THR A 121 -1.75 5.41 7.09
CA THR A 121 -0.96 5.07 8.29
C THR A 121 -1.52 5.76 9.53
N ALA A 122 -1.83 7.06 9.42
CA ALA A 122 -2.45 7.81 10.51
C ALA A 122 -3.82 7.22 10.91
N ILE A 123 -4.61 6.77 9.91
CA ILE A 123 -5.90 6.11 10.15
C ILE A 123 -5.72 4.79 10.90
N SER A 124 -4.68 4.02 10.57
CA SER A 124 -4.38 2.75 11.26
C SER A 124 -3.90 2.96 12.69
N ARG A 125 -3.29 4.10 12.99
CA ARG A 125 -2.86 4.49 14.34
C ARG A 125 -4.02 4.98 15.22
N ASP A 126 -5.07 5.50 14.61
CA ASP A 126 -6.27 5.98 15.28
C ASP A 126 -7.17 4.78 15.60
N ASP A 127 -7.34 4.48 16.90
CA ASP A 127 -8.03 3.29 17.41
C ASP A 127 -7.41 1.95 16.95
N GLY A 128 -6.12 1.90 16.66
CA GLY A 128 -5.45 0.74 16.06
C GLY A 128 -5.42 -0.53 16.93
N ASP A 129 -5.64 -0.40 18.24
CA ASP A 129 -5.79 -1.50 19.21
C ASP A 129 -7.27 -1.89 19.48
N ALA A 130 -8.22 -1.11 18.96
CA ALA A 130 -9.62 -1.38 19.16
C ALA A 130 -10.07 -2.66 18.43
N THR A 131 -10.72 -3.58 19.12
CA THR A 131 -11.20 -4.85 18.58
C THR A 131 -12.07 -4.67 17.32
N ALA A 132 -12.82 -3.57 17.23
CA ALA A 132 -13.65 -3.28 16.05
C ALA A 132 -12.81 -2.97 14.79
N MET A 133 -11.58 -2.54 14.95
CA MET A 133 -10.67 -2.17 13.85
C MET A 133 -9.80 -3.34 13.37
N LEU A 134 -9.81 -4.46 14.09
CA LEU A 134 -8.97 -5.63 13.82
C LEU A 134 -9.80 -6.86 13.49
N ALA A 135 -9.24 -7.76 12.73
CA ALA A 135 -9.71 -9.11 12.55
C ALA A 135 -9.45 -9.95 13.82
N ASP A 136 -9.96 -11.18 13.87
CA ASP A 136 -9.87 -12.06 15.05
C ASP A 136 -8.42 -12.40 15.46
N ASP A 137 -7.46 -12.23 14.55
CA ASP A 137 -6.04 -12.48 14.83
C ASP A 137 -5.33 -11.33 15.60
N GLY A 138 -6.03 -10.22 15.82
CA GLY A 138 -5.49 -9.05 16.53
C GLY A 138 -4.37 -8.33 15.78
N LEU A 139 -4.24 -8.53 14.48
CA LEU A 139 -3.22 -7.96 13.61
C LEU A 139 -3.80 -7.34 12.34
N HIS A 140 -4.53 -8.15 11.55
CA HIS A 140 -5.04 -7.70 10.26
C HIS A 140 -6.23 -6.75 10.44
N PRO A 141 -6.42 -5.78 9.51
CA PRO A 141 -7.54 -4.85 9.57
C PRO A 141 -8.88 -5.55 9.44
N SER A 142 -9.86 -5.10 10.18
CA SER A 142 -11.28 -5.52 10.01
C SER A 142 -11.90 -4.83 8.79
N ALA A 143 -13.11 -5.24 8.44
CA ALA A 143 -13.92 -4.55 7.43
C ALA A 143 -14.19 -3.09 7.79
N ALA A 144 -14.31 -2.74 9.09
CA ALA A 144 -14.49 -1.37 9.54
C ALA A 144 -13.25 -0.52 9.29
N GLN A 145 -12.04 -1.06 9.51
CA GLN A 145 -10.80 -0.38 9.22
C GLN A 145 -10.61 -0.18 7.71
N TYR A 146 -10.90 -1.21 6.90
CA TYR A 146 -10.88 -1.08 5.44
C TYR A 146 -11.87 -0.03 4.93
N ALA A 147 -13.04 0.10 5.55
CA ALA A 147 -14.01 1.15 5.20
C ALA A 147 -13.42 2.56 5.42
N ARG A 148 -12.73 2.80 6.54
CA ARG A 148 -12.05 4.09 6.81
C ARG A 148 -10.95 4.38 5.78
N TRP A 149 -10.19 3.38 5.37
CA TRP A 149 -9.19 3.54 4.30
C TRP A 149 -9.84 3.84 2.95
N THR A 150 -10.96 3.19 2.67
CA THR A 150 -11.74 3.44 1.46
C THR A 150 -12.29 4.86 1.44
N ASP A 151 -12.80 5.37 2.57
CA ASP A 151 -13.29 6.75 2.68
C ASP A 151 -12.19 7.78 2.39
N ALA A 152 -10.93 7.48 2.73
CA ALA A 152 -9.80 8.33 2.40
C ALA A 152 -9.35 8.20 0.92
N ALA A 153 -9.37 6.99 0.38
CA ALA A 153 -8.85 6.69 -0.96
C ALA A 153 -9.85 7.01 -2.08
N LEU A 154 -11.15 6.78 -1.84
CA LEU A 154 -12.20 6.88 -2.86
C LEU A 154 -12.31 8.26 -3.51
N PRO A 155 -12.28 9.39 -2.79
CA PRO A 155 -12.32 10.72 -3.41
C PRO A 155 -11.14 10.97 -4.36
N VAL A 156 -9.94 10.48 -3.99
CA VAL A 156 -8.74 10.57 -4.84
C VAL A 156 -8.92 9.72 -6.10
N ALA A 157 -9.34 8.47 -5.95
CA ALA A 157 -9.58 7.56 -7.07
C ALA A 157 -10.63 8.12 -8.05
N ILE A 158 -11.72 8.70 -7.54
CA ILE A 158 -12.75 9.35 -8.36
C ILE A 158 -12.15 10.53 -9.13
N GLY A 159 -11.33 11.38 -8.48
CA GLY A 159 -10.63 12.48 -9.14
C GLY A 159 -9.75 11.98 -10.29
N LEU A 160 -8.90 10.98 -10.03
CA LEU A 160 -8.01 10.39 -11.04
C LEU A 160 -8.78 9.78 -12.24
N LEU A 161 -9.98 9.25 -12.01
CA LEU A 161 -10.83 8.69 -13.06
C LEU A 161 -11.64 9.75 -13.82
N GLY A 162 -11.87 10.92 -13.20
CA GLY A 162 -12.68 12.00 -13.75
C GLY A 162 -11.95 12.97 -14.70
N ASP A 163 -10.62 13.04 -14.63
CA ASP A 163 -9.83 14.08 -15.29
C ASP A 163 -9.70 13.95 -16.83
N GLU A 164 -10.28 12.91 -17.47
CA GLU A 164 -10.27 12.77 -18.94
C GLU A 164 -11.34 13.60 -19.67
N LYS A 165 -12.20 14.34 -18.99
CA LYS A 165 -13.26 15.15 -19.66
C LYS A 165 -12.82 16.53 -20.11
N GLY A 166 -11.52 16.88 -20.02
CA GLY A 166 -10.99 18.23 -20.27
C GLY A 166 -10.05 18.41 -21.47
N SER A 167 -9.88 17.42 -22.34
CA SER A 167 -8.98 17.51 -23.50
C SER A 167 -9.74 17.21 -24.82
N GLU A 168 -10.74 18.01 -25.13
CA GLU A 168 -11.25 18.19 -26.51
C GLU A 168 -11.10 19.65 -26.91
#